data_7c19b4f00dbb3648c5de0844bb297f35
#
_entry.id   7c19b4f00dbb3648c5de0844bb297f35
#
_cell.length_a   1.000
_cell.length_b   1.000
_cell.length_c   1.000
_cell.angle_alpha   90.00
_cell.angle_beta   90.00
_cell.angle_gamma   90.00
#
_symmetry.space_group_name_H-M   'P 1'
#
loop_
_entity.id
_entity.type
_entity.pdbx_description
1 polymer ?
#
loop_
_entity_poly.entity_id
_entity_poly.type
_entity_poly.pdbx_seq_one_letter_code
_entity_poly.pdbx_strand_id
1 'polypeptide(L)'
;MTRFLVIISIIYIVLAIYGFQAFKTLFKSPWAHIAYGVAFLAALLFLIFRVATYEPGMAMRGHIAVAGGIFFSFFLLALVLGFFMLLEDVVRLSVYGYNKIAGVSDESTKFFPSRRKFVSAIGLGLAALPFGALLYGMYRGKYNYKVLKYELEYDDLPDAFDGYQITQISDIHSGSFDDREKVSYGVDLINEQQSDVILFTGDIVNDKTDELRPWADLFSKLEAKDGVYSVLGNHDYGDYTSWESEAAKAKNLVELKQLQRAVSYTHLTLPTIYSV
;
A
#
# COMPACT_ATOMS: atom_id res chain seq x y z
N MET A 1 15.09 -6.12 -13.00
CA MET A 1 14.83 -4.97 -12.12
C MET A 1 15.33 -3.64 -12.70
N THR A 2 16.58 -3.49 -13.09
CA THR A 2 17.17 -2.23 -13.57
C THR A 2 16.46 -1.62 -14.80
N ARG A 3 16.14 -2.42 -15.83
CA ARG A 3 15.44 -1.91 -17.02
C ARG A 3 14.04 -1.38 -16.72
N PHE A 4 13.29 -2.07 -15.85
CA PHE A 4 11.97 -1.62 -15.41
C PHE A 4 12.06 -0.29 -14.64
N LEU A 5 13.01 -0.17 -13.71
CA LEU A 5 13.21 1.05 -12.93
C LEU A 5 13.54 2.25 -13.83
N VAL A 6 14.39 2.04 -14.85
CA VAL A 6 14.73 3.10 -15.84
C VAL A 6 13.48 3.54 -16.60
N ILE A 7 12.70 2.61 -17.14
CA ILE A 7 11.50 2.93 -17.90
C ILE A 7 10.48 3.69 -17.05
N ILE A 8 10.19 3.20 -15.84
CA ILE A 8 9.20 3.85 -14.97
C ILE A 8 9.68 5.23 -14.51
N SER A 9 11.00 5.42 -14.29
CA SER A 9 11.59 6.72 -13.97
C SER A 9 11.44 7.72 -15.10
N ILE A 10 11.65 7.29 -16.34
CA ILE A 10 11.45 8.14 -17.52
C ILE A 10 9.98 8.57 -17.63
N ILE A 11 9.05 7.61 -17.52
CA ILE A 11 7.62 7.92 -17.55
C ILE A 11 7.24 8.89 -16.43
N TYR A 12 7.73 8.66 -15.22
CA TYR A 12 7.54 9.54 -14.08
C TYR A 12 8.00 10.97 -14.35
N ILE A 13 9.21 11.15 -14.86
CA ILE A 13 9.78 12.46 -15.16
C ILE A 13 8.96 13.18 -16.25
N VAL A 14 8.58 12.47 -17.32
CA VAL A 14 7.76 13.02 -18.39
C VAL A 14 6.40 13.50 -17.85
N LEU A 15 5.74 12.67 -17.05
CA LEU A 15 4.47 13.02 -16.42
C LEU A 15 4.60 14.19 -15.44
N ALA A 16 5.68 14.22 -14.64
CA ALA A 16 5.95 15.31 -13.70
C ALA A 16 6.15 16.65 -14.43
N ILE A 17 6.94 16.67 -15.52
CA ILE A 17 7.16 17.85 -16.35
C ILE A 17 5.85 18.29 -17.02
N TYR A 18 5.07 17.35 -17.53
CA TYR A 18 3.81 17.67 -18.20
C TYR A 18 2.76 18.15 -17.21
N GLY A 19 2.61 17.51 -16.07
CA GLY A 19 1.70 17.92 -14.99
C GLY A 19 2.09 19.26 -14.35
N PHE A 20 3.37 19.62 -14.38
CA PHE A 20 3.86 20.93 -13.92
C PHE A 20 3.19 22.10 -14.63
N GLN A 21 2.72 21.93 -15.86
CA GLN A 21 1.99 22.98 -16.59
C GLN A 21 0.72 23.42 -15.86
N ALA A 22 -0.03 22.46 -15.27
CA ALA A 22 -1.20 22.78 -14.44
C ALA A 22 -0.79 23.57 -13.19
N PHE A 23 0.25 23.10 -12.51
CA PHE A 23 0.77 23.74 -11.30
C PHE A 23 1.26 25.17 -11.58
N LYS A 24 2.06 25.38 -12.64
CA LYS A 24 2.53 26.69 -13.09
C LYS A 24 1.39 27.65 -13.47
N THR A 25 0.27 27.10 -13.97
CA THR A 25 -0.92 27.91 -14.32
C THR A 25 -1.60 28.48 -13.08
N LEU A 26 -1.63 27.69 -11.98
CA LEU A 26 -2.30 28.07 -10.72
C LEU A 26 -1.42 28.91 -9.80
N PHE A 27 -0.16 28.53 -9.67
CA PHE A 27 0.79 29.16 -8.75
C PHE A 27 1.81 30.00 -9.53
N LYS A 28 1.95 31.29 -9.13
CA LYS A 28 2.87 32.22 -9.80
C LYS A 28 4.20 32.39 -9.06
N SER A 29 4.28 31.91 -7.82
CA SER A 29 5.49 32.00 -7.00
C SER A 29 6.60 31.10 -7.54
N PRO A 30 7.82 31.64 -7.77
CA PRO A 30 8.98 30.82 -8.12
C PRO A 30 9.30 29.74 -7.07
N TRP A 31 9.08 30.05 -5.80
CA TRP A 31 9.31 29.11 -4.71
C TRP A 31 8.37 27.91 -4.78
N ALA A 32 7.10 28.12 -5.19
CA ALA A 32 6.16 27.01 -5.40
C ALA A 32 6.63 26.10 -6.56
N HIS A 33 7.18 26.68 -7.62
CA HIS A 33 7.73 25.91 -8.75
C HIS A 33 8.95 25.08 -8.33
N ILE A 34 9.85 25.68 -7.55
CA ILE A 34 11.01 24.98 -7.00
C ILE A 34 10.56 23.87 -6.07
N ALA A 35 9.63 24.14 -5.15
CA ALA A 35 9.11 23.14 -4.23
C ALA A 35 8.48 21.94 -4.95
N TYR A 36 7.72 22.18 -6.03
CA TYR A 36 7.19 21.11 -6.87
C TYR A 36 8.33 20.23 -7.44
N GLY A 37 9.31 20.84 -8.08
CA GLY A 37 10.45 20.14 -8.70
C GLY A 37 11.25 19.34 -7.66
N VAL A 38 11.56 19.97 -6.51
CA VAL A 38 12.30 19.33 -5.41
C VAL A 38 11.52 18.14 -4.85
N ALA A 39 10.21 18.27 -4.62
CA ALA A 39 9.39 17.19 -4.07
C ALA A 39 9.34 15.98 -5.03
N PHE A 40 9.11 16.21 -6.32
CA PHE A 40 9.12 15.14 -7.31
C PHE A 40 10.49 14.47 -7.45
N LEU A 41 11.56 15.25 -7.47
CA LEU A 41 12.92 14.72 -7.53
C LEU A 41 13.28 13.93 -6.28
N ALA A 42 12.94 14.44 -5.10
CA ALA A 42 13.20 13.76 -3.83
C ALA A 42 12.48 12.40 -3.75
N ALA A 43 11.20 12.33 -4.18
CA ALA A 43 10.46 11.08 -4.22
C ALA A 43 11.12 10.03 -5.14
N LEU A 44 11.58 10.45 -6.32
CA LEU A 44 12.30 9.58 -7.25
C LEU A 44 13.65 9.13 -6.69
N LEU A 45 14.45 10.05 -6.19
CA LEU A 45 15.78 9.74 -5.63
C LEU A 45 15.67 8.85 -4.39
N PHE A 46 14.64 9.02 -3.57
CA PHE A 46 14.40 8.17 -2.42
C PHE A 46 14.09 6.73 -2.85
N LEU A 47 13.27 6.53 -3.88
CA LEU A 47 13.02 5.19 -4.43
C LEU A 47 14.31 4.57 -5.00
N ILE A 48 15.08 5.34 -5.81
CA ILE A 48 16.33 4.85 -6.38
C ILE A 48 17.32 4.46 -5.28
N PHE A 49 17.46 5.28 -4.23
CA PHE A 49 18.32 5.01 -3.09
C PHE A 49 17.92 3.71 -2.39
N ARG A 50 16.63 3.51 -2.10
CA ARG A 50 16.14 2.29 -1.45
C ARG A 50 16.34 1.04 -2.31
N VAL A 51 16.17 1.16 -3.62
CA VAL A 51 16.45 0.05 -4.55
C VAL A 51 17.94 -0.25 -4.66
N ALA A 52 18.79 0.78 -4.66
CA ALA A 52 20.24 0.64 -4.76
C ALA A 52 20.88 0.07 -3.49
N THR A 53 20.25 0.30 -2.32
CA THR A 53 20.70 -0.22 -1.01
C THR A 53 20.04 -1.54 -0.64
N TYR A 54 19.27 -2.15 -1.54
CA TYR A 54 18.68 -3.46 -1.32
C TYR A 54 19.74 -4.55 -1.41
N GLU A 55 19.88 -5.33 -0.37
CA GLU A 55 20.77 -6.50 -0.32
C GLU A 55 19.97 -7.80 -0.40
N PRO A 56 20.47 -8.83 -1.12
CA PRO A 56 19.87 -10.15 -1.12
C PRO A 56 19.78 -10.69 0.32
N GLY A 57 18.57 -11.08 0.72
CA GLY A 57 18.33 -11.51 2.11
C GLY A 57 17.44 -10.56 2.92
N MET A 58 17.40 -9.28 2.57
CA MET A 58 16.43 -8.35 3.16
C MET A 58 15.00 -8.67 2.69
N ALA A 59 14.01 -8.41 3.54
CA ALA A 59 12.61 -8.38 3.12
C ALA A 59 12.39 -7.21 2.14
N MET A 60 12.41 -7.50 0.86
CA MET A 60 12.39 -6.49 -0.22
C MET A 60 11.18 -5.56 -0.10
N ARG A 61 10.00 -6.11 0.22
CA ARG A 61 8.77 -5.31 0.39
C ARG A 61 8.90 -4.30 1.52
N GLY A 62 9.33 -4.72 2.71
CA GLY A 62 9.54 -3.82 3.85
C GLY A 62 10.59 -2.74 3.56
N HIS A 63 11.69 -3.10 2.86
CA HIS A 63 12.75 -2.16 2.52
C HIS A 63 12.30 -1.08 1.53
N ILE A 64 11.48 -1.41 0.55
CA ILE A 64 11.09 -0.50 -0.56
C ILE A 64 9.70 0.12 -0.34
N ALA A 65 8.85 -0.45 0.51
CA ALA A 65 7.44 -0.11 0.61
C ALA A 65 7.16 1.39 0.78
N VAL A 66 7.81 2.05 1.73
CA VAL A 66 7.59 3.48 2.00
C VAL A 66 8.04 4.34 0.82
N ALA A 67 9.23 4.07 0.28
CA ALA A 67 9.74 4.82 -0.87
C ALA A 67 8.89 4.60 -2.13
N GLY A 68 8.47 3.34 -2.36
CA GLY A 68 7.57 2.98 -3.44
C GLY A 68 6.20 3.63 -3.31
N GLY A 69 5.65 3.68 -2.11
CA GLY A 69 4.37 4.33 -1.83
C GLY A 69 4.43 5.86 -2.05
N ILE A 70 5.50 6.51 -1.57
CA ILE A 70 5.73 7.95 -1.82
C ILE A 70 5.87 8.19 -3.33
N PHE A 71 6.73 7.44 -4.00
CA PHE A 71 6.92 7.54 -5.45
C PHE A 71 5.59 7.36 -6.21
N PHE A 72 4.81 6.33 -5.85
CA PHE A 72 3.53 6.04 -6.48
C PHE A 72 2.50 7.16 -6.24
N SER A 73 2.49 7.78 -5.05
CA SER A 73 1.62 8.92 -4.75
C SER A 73 1.92 10.10 -5.68
N PHE A 74 3.21 10.45 -5.85
CA PHE A 74 3.62 11.50 -6.78
C PHE A 74 3.39 11.12 -8.24
N PHE A 75 3.59 9.85 -8.59
CA PHE A 75 3.29 9.33 -9.94
C PHE A 75 1.81 9.52 -10.28
N LEU A 76 0.92 9.13 -9.37
CA LEU A 76 -0.53 9.27 -9.55
C LEU A 76 -0.96 10.74 -9.62
N LEU A 77 -0.37 11.60 -8.78
CA LEU A 77 -0.59 13.05 -8.84
C LEU A 77 -0.22 13.59 -10.22
N ALA A 78 0.97 13.25 -10.74
CA ALA A 78 1.42 13.68 -12.06
C ALA A 78 0.56 13.11 -13.20
N LEU A 79 0.13 11.86 -13.08
CA LEU A 79 -0.72 11.18 -14.06
C LEU A 79 -2.07 11.89 -14.20
N VAL A 80 -2.74 12.17 -13.08
CA VAL A 80 -4.03 12.87 -13.08
C VAL A 80 -3.88 14.29 -13.62
N LEU A 81 -2.89 15.04 -13.15
CA LEU A 81 -2.61 16.39 -13.68
C LEU A 81 -2.31 16.35 -15.19
N GLY A 82 -1.47 15.42 -15.62
CA GLY A 82 -1.13 15.22 -17.03
C GLY A 82 -2.35 14.88 -17.88
N PHE A 83 -3.25 14.03 -17.38
CA PHE A 83 -4.49 13.69 -18.07
C PHE A 83 -5.36 14.93 -18.33
N PHE A 84 -5.57 15.77 -17.32
CA PHE A 84 -6.37 17.00 -17.48
C PHE A 84 -5.68 18.00 -18.42
N MET A 85 -4.36 18.10 -18.38
CA MET A 85 -3.61 18.96 -19.32
C MET A 85 -3.68 18.44 -20.75
N LEU A 86 -3.62 17.11 -20.93
CA LEU A 86 -3.76 16.49 -22.25
C LEU A 86 -5.15 16.75 -22.84
N LEU A 87 -6.20 16.58 -22.06
CA LEU A 87 -7.57 16.90 -22.52
C LEU A 87 -7.69 18.38 -22.95
N GLU A 88 -7.13 19.29 -22.15
CA GLU A 88 -7.14 20.73 -22.49
C GLU A 88 -6.36 21.02 -23.75
N ASP A 89 -5.17 20.43 -23.91
CA ASP A 89 -4.33 20.59 -25.07
C ASP A 89 -4.97 19.99 -26.33
N VAL A 90 -5.65 18.83 -26.25
CA VAL A 90 -6.41 18.23 -27.36
C VAL A 90 -7.55 19.15 -27.82
N VAL A 91 -8.35 19.66 -26.88
CA VAL A 91 -9.44 20.60 -27.20
C VAL A 91 -8.88 21.87 -27.85
N ARG A 92 -7.80 22.42 -27.32
CA ARG A 92 -7.14 23.61 -27.87
C ARG A 92 -6.64 23.38 -29.29
N LEU A 93 -5.99 22.24 -29.53
CA LEU A 93 -5.47 21.87 -30.85
C LEU A 93 -6.60 21.67 -31.87
N SER A 94 -7.71 21.03 -31.45
CA SER A 94 -8.89 20.80 -32.29
C SER A 94 -9.54 22.12 -32.70
N VAL A 95 -9.74 23.04 -31.75
CA VAL A 95 -10.29 24.38 -32.03
C VAL A 95 -9.36 25.17 -32.95
N TYR A 96 -8.06 25.12 -32.72
CA TYR A 96 -7.08 25.78 -33.60
C TYR A 96 -7.14 25.22 -35.04
N GLY A 97 -7.14 23.89 -35.17
CA GLY A 97 -7.25 23.24 -36.49
C GLY A 97 -8.53 23.57 -37.24
N TYR A 98 -9.68 23.53 -36.52
CA TYR A 98 -10.96 23.91 -37.11
C TYR A 98 -10.97 25.36 -37.64
N ASN A 99 -10.54 26.32 -36.82
CA ASN A 99 -10.48 27.73 -37.19
C ASN A 99 -9.58 27.98 -38.40
N LYS A 100 -8.42 27.28 -38.47
CA LYS A 100 -7.54 27.36 -39.61
C LYS A 100 -8.16 26.84 -40.91
N ILE A 101 -8.91 25.75 -40.84
CA ILE A 101 -9.62 25.16 -42.01
C ILE A 101 -10.82 26.02 -42.39
N ALA A 102 -11.55 26.55 -41.43
CA ALA A 102 -12.74 27.37 -41.66
C ALA A 102 -12.43 28.83 -42.07
N GLY A 103 -11.15 29.22 -42.17
CA GLY A 103 -10.73 30.58 -42.53
C GLY A 103 -11.11 31.66 -41.49
N VAL A 104 -11.41 31.24 -40.26
CA VAL A 104 -11.77 32.16 -39.17
C VAL A 104 -10.54 32.83 -38.64
N SER A 105 -10.34 34.10 -38.99
CA SER A 105 -9.15 34.91 -38.58
C SER A 105 -9.40 35.69 -37.28
N ASP A 106 -10.26 35.22 -36.41
CA ASP A 106 -10.61 35.94 -35.18
C ASP A 106 -9.51 35.80 -34.12
N GLU A 107 -8.92 36.91 -33.73
CA GLU A 107 -7.93 36.98 -32.66
C GLU A 107 -8.52 36.61 -31.26
N SER A 108 -9.84 36.70 -31.09
CA SER A 108 -10.55 36.37 -29.88
C SER A 108 -10.54 34.89 -29.54
N THR A 109 -10.21 34.01 -30.51
CA THR A 109 -10.17 32.55 -30.33
C THR A 109 -8.78 32.04 -29.84
N LYS A 110 -7.80 32.93 -29.72
CA LYS A 110 -6.40 32.55 -29.57
C LYS A 110 -5.99 31.98 -28.21
N PHE A 111 -6.72 32.12 -27.18
CA PHE A 111 -6.34 31.53 -25.87
C PHE A 111 -7.30 31.94 -24.76
N PHE A 112 -7.95 30.97 -24.12
CA PHE A 112 -8.75 31.23 -22.92
C PHE A 112 -7.95 30.89 -21.66
N PRO A 113 -7.17 31.81 -21.09
CA PRO A 113 -6.37 31.55 -19.88
C PRO A 113 -7.24 31.12 -18.69
N SER A 114 -8.49 31.60 -18.65
CA SER A 114 -9.49 31.26 -17.63
C SER A 114 -9.89 29.78 -17.70
N ARG A 115 -10.08 29.22 -18.91
CA ARG A 115 -10.41 27.80 -19.09
C ARG A 115 -9.26 26.90 -18.65
N ARG A 116 -8.02 27.21 -19.06
CA ARG A 116 -6.83 26.45 -18.63
C ARG A 116 -6.66 26.49 -17.12
N LYS A 117 -6.86 27.66 -16.50
CA LYS A 117 -6.82 27.81 -15.04
C LYS A 117 -7.90 26.97 -14.36
N PHE A 118 -9.12 26.96 -14.90
CA PHE A 118 -10.24 26.18 -14.39
C PHE A 118 -9.95 24.67 -14.48
N VAL A 119 -9.53 24.18 -15.65
CA VAL A 119 -9.17 22.77 -15.86
C VAL A 119 -8.01 22.35 -14.95
N SER A 120 -6.99 23.21 -14.80
CA SER A 120 -5.86 22.98 -13.90
C SER A 120 -6.30 22.89 -12.43
N ALA A 121 -7.25 23.73 -12.02
CA ALA A 121 -7.77 23.72 -10.64
C ALA A 121 -8.57 22.43 -10.34
N ILE A 122 -9.44 22.03 -11.28
CA ILE A 122 -10.16 20.74 -11.16
C ILE A 122 -9.15 19.57 -11.14
N GLY A 123 -8.20 19.54 -12.07
CA GLY A 123 -7.19 18.51 -12.14
C GLY A 123 -6.38 18.41 -10.85
N LEU A 124 -5.98 19.54 -10.26
CA LEU A 124 -5.25 19.55 -8.99
C LEU A 124 -6.12 19.07 -7.83
N GLY A 125 -7.37 19.53 -7.74
CA GLY A 125 -8.30 19.08 -6.70
C GLY A 125 -8.54 17.57 -6.73
N LEU A 126 -8.81 17.02 -7.94
CA LEU A 126 -9.02 15.58 -8.12
C LEU A 126 -7.74 14.77 -7.92
N ALA A 127 -6.57 15.30 -8.25
CA ALA A 127 -5.29 14.65 -8.01
C ALA A 127 -4.89 14.66 -6.53
N ALA A 128 -5.24 15.72 -5.80
CA ALA A 128 -4.92 15.85 -4.38
C ALA A 128 -5.65 14.83 -3.50
N LEU A 129 -6.85 14.39 -3.89
CA LEU A 129 -7.63 13.41 -3.13
C LEU A 129 -6.92 12.05 -3.01
N PRO A 130 -6.59 11.33 -4.09
CA PRO A 130 -5.87 10.07 -3.99
C PRO A 130 -4.45 10.25 -3.46
N PHE A 131 -3.77 11.37 -3.77
CA PHE A 131 -2.47 11.69 -3.22
C PHE A 131 -2.51 11.76 -1.69
N GLY A 132 -3.43 12.55 -1.14
CA GLY A 132 -3.60 12.69 0.31
C GLY A 132 -4.05 11.39 0.97
N ALA A 133 -4.96 10.62 0.33
CA ALA A 133 -5.44 9.35 0.83
C ALA A 133 -4.32 8.30 0.93
N LEU A 134 -3.44 8.22 -0.09
CA LEU A 134 -2.29 7.31 -0.07
C LEU A 134 -1.29 7.68 1.03
N LEU A 135 -0.93 8.96 1.17
CA LEU A 135 -0.04 9.41 2.24
C LEU A 135 -0.63 9.17 3.64
N TYR A 136 -1.93 9.45 3.81
CA TYR A 136 -2.63 9.16 5.05
C TYR A 136 -2.65 7.66 5.36
N GLY A 137 -2.96 6.82 4.35
CA GLY A 137 -2.96 5.36 4.47
C GLY A 137 -1.60 4.81 4.91
N MET A 138 -0.51 5.30 4.30
CA MET A 138 0.86 4.89 4.65
C MET A 138 1.26 5.28 6.07
N TYR A 139 0.84 6.46 6.53
CA TYR A 139 1.29 6.98 7.83
C TYR A 139 0.40 6.54 9.00
N ARG A 140 -0.93 6.60 8.83
CA ARG A 140 -1.89 6.30 9.90
C ARG A 140 -2.79 5.10 9.61
N GLY A 141 -3.14 4.87 8.34
CA GLY A 141 -4.15 3.91 7.95
C GLY A 141 -3.82 2.48 8.36
N LYS A 142 -2.55 2.07 8.24
CA LYS A 142 -2.09 0.72 8.57
C LYS A 142 -2.22 0.33 10.04
N TYR A 143 -2.33 1.31 10.95
CA TYR A 143 -2.51 1.11 12.39
C TYR A 143 -3.87 1.59 12.90
N ASN A 144 -4.81 1.86 12.01
CA ASN A 144 -6.17 2.25 12.40
C ASN A 144 -7.01 0.99 12.64
N TYR A 145 -6.67 0.24 13.68
CA TYR A 145 -7.36 -0.99 14.04
C TYR A 145 -8.83 -0.71 14.38
N LYS A 146 -9.70 -1.64 13.98
CA LYS A 146 -11.13 -1.60 14.25
C LYS A 146 -11.60 -2.97 14.66
N VAL A 147 -12.37 -3.04 15.71
CA VAL A 147 -13.08 -4.26 16.08
C VAL A 147 -14.42 -4.26 15.35
N LEU A 148 -14.65 -5.27 14.53
CA LEU A 148 -15.92 -5.50 13.87
C LEU A 148 -16.60 -6.65 14.62
N LYS A 149 -17.83 -6.44 15.10
CA LYS A 149 -18.61 -7.45 15.83
C LYS A 149 -19.76 -7.91 14.96
N TYR A 150 -19.87 -9.22 14.83
CA TYR A 150 -20.96 -9.89 14.12
C TYR A 150 -21.59 -10.89 15.09
N GLU A 151 -22.89 -10.87 15.20
CA GLU A 151 -23.67 -11.86 15.91
C GLU A 151 -24.23 -12.84 14.87
N LEU A 152 -23.98 -14.13 15.09
CA LEU A 152 -24.40 -15.19 14.20
C LEU A 152 -25.39 -16.09 14.95
N GLU A 153 -26.60 -16.22 14.44
CA GLU A 153 -27.66 -17.02 15.01
C GLU A 153 -27.86 -18.31 14.19
N TYR A 154 -27.89 -19.44 14.84
CA TYR A 154 -28.13 -20.74 14.21
C TYR A 154 -29.16 -21.51 15.05
N ASP A 155 -30.24 -21.99 14.39
CA ASP A 155 -31.33 -22.74 15.07
C ASP A 155 -30.88 -24.10 15.66
N ASP A 156 -29.77 -24.63 15.15
CA ASP A 156 -29.18 -25.93 15.51
C ASP A 156 -27.87 -25.81 16.32
N LEU A 157 -27.58 -24.61 16.84
CA LEU A 157 -26.39 -24.40 17.66
C LEU A 157 -26.48 -25.18 18.96
N PRO A 158 -25.49 -26.04 19.31
CA PRO A 158 -25.48 -26.70 20.63
C PRO A 158 -25.39 -25.65 21.75
N ASP A 159 -26.14 -25.87 22.85
CA ASP A 159 -26.22 -24.97 24.02
C ASP A 159 -24.82 -24.58 24.57
N ALA A 160 -23.82 -25.47 24.44
CA ALA A 160 -22.46 -25.22 24.88
C ALA A 160 -21.75 -24.10 24.11
N PHE A 161 -22.27 -23.71 22.96
CA PHE A 161 -21.71 -22.61 22.10
C PHE A 161 -22.58 -21.36 22.11
N ASP A 162 -23.66 -21.34 22.89
CA ASP A 162 -24.45 -20.13 23.06
C ASP A 162 -23.62 -19.07 23.76
N GLY A 163 -23.48 -17.89 23.11
CA GLY A 163 -22.63 -16.82 23.56
C GLY A 163 -21.12 -17.04 23.37
N TYR A 164 -20.70 -18.12 22.67
CA TYR A 164 -19.28 -18.40 22.40
C TYR A 164 -18.68 -17.37 21.48
N GLN A 165 -17.59 -16.73 21.92
CA GLN A 165 -16.96 -15.63 21.20
C GLN A 165 -15.67 -16.06 20.49
N ILE A 166 -15.62 -15.83 19.19
CA ILE A 166 -14.47 -16.10 18.33
C ILE A 166 -13.86 -14.78 17.89
N THR A 167 -12.58 -14.56 18.16
CA THR A 167 -11.82 -13.48 17.51
C THR A 167 -11.04 -14.04 16.32
N GLN A 168 -11.30 -13.50 15.14
CA GLN A 168 -10.53 -13.81 13.94
C GLN A 168 -9.56 -12.67 13.65
N ILE A 169 -8.30 -13.02 13.39
CA ILE A 169 -7.24 -12.12 12.87
C ILE A 169 -6.63 -12.72 11.62
N SER A 170 -6.26 -11.88 10.67
CA SER A 170 -5.71 -12.29 9.38
C SER A 170 -4.74 -11.24 8.84
N ASP A 171 -3.91 -11.62 7.88
CA ASP A 171 -3.13 -10.69 7.05
C ASP A 171 -2.30 -9.69 7.85
N ILE A 172 -1.60 -10.17 8.89
CA ILE A 172 -0.76 -9.34 9.76
C ILE A 172 0.40 -8.73 8.97
N HIS A 173 1.04 -9.51 8.07
CA HIS A 173 2.15 -9.04 7.25
C HIS A 173 3.22 -8.33 8.08
N SER A 174 3.75 -9.01 9.12
CA SER A 174 4.64 -8.45 10.14
C SER A 174 5.88 -7.73 9.59
N GLY A 175 6.34 -8.09 8.39
CA GLY A 175 7.40 -7.38 7.68
C GLY A 175 7.06 -5.95 7.27
N SER A 176 5.80 -5.54 7.41
CA SER A 176 5.32 -4.19 7.12
C SER A 176 5.24 -3.30 8.37
N PHE A 177 5.50 -3.85 9.56
CA PHE A 177 5.47 -3.11 10.82
C PHE A 177 6.75 -2.29 11.02
N ASP A 178 6.58 -1.11 11.64
CA ASP A 178 7.65 -0.18 11.98
C ASP A 178 7.45 0.56 13.31
N ASP A 179 6.33 0.28 14.02
CA ASP A 179 5.95 0.95 15.26
C ASP A 179 5.48 -0.07 16.30
N ARG A 180 6.36 -0.33 17.29
CA ARG A 180 6.13 -1.35 18.30
C ARG A 180 4.97 -1.03 19.24
N GLU A 181 4.78 0.26 19.57
CA GLU A 181 3.70 0.67 20.47
C GLU A 181 2.33 0.44 19.81
N LYS A 182 2.22 0.73 18.53
CA LYS A 182 0.98 0.50 17.78
C LYS A 182 0.68 -0.98 17.59
N VAL A 183 1.70 -1.81 17.37
CA VAL A 183 1.51 -3.28 17.32
C VAL A 183 1.09 -3.81 18.67
N SER A 184 1.72 -3.35 19.78
CA SER A 184 1.31 -3.72 21.14
C SER A 184 -0.14 -3.35 21.41
N TYR A 185 -0.54 -2.10 21.03
CA TYR A 185 -1.94 -1.68 21.16
C TYR A 185 -2.90 -2.59 20.38
N GLY A 186 -2.51 -3.07 19.19
CA GLY A 186 -3.31 -4.03 18.43
C GLY A 186 -3.49 -5.36 19.16
N VAL A 187 -2.44 -5.87 19.80
CA VAL A 187 -2.49 -7.09 20.62
C VAL A 187 -3.37 -6.88 21.86
N ASP A 188 -3.20 -5.74 22.55
CA ASP A 188 -4.03 -5.40 23.71
C ASP A 188 -5.51 -5.31 23.34
N LEU A 189 -5.83 -4.69 22.19
CA LEU A 189 -7.18 -4.58 21.66
C LEU A 189 -7.82 -5.94 21.37
N ILE A 190 -7.04 -6.92 20.91
CA ILE A 190 -7.50 -8.29 20.69
C ILE A 190 -7.83 -8.95 22.03
N ASN A 191 -6.94 -8.84 23.03
CA ASN A 191 -7.12 -9.42 24.34
C ASN A 191 -8.30 -8.78 25.11
N GLU A 192 -8.54 -7.47 24.90
CA GLU A 192 -9.70 -6.76 25.46
C GLU A 192 -11.06 -7.37 25.04
N GLN A 193 -11.09 -8.12 23.94
CA GLN A 193 -12.33 -8.78 23.50
C GLN A 193 -12.67 -9.98 24.39
N GLN A 194 -11.74 -10.53 25.17
CA GLN A 194 -11.94 -11.67 26.08
C GLN A 194 -12.59 -12.90 25.40
N SER A 195 -12.17 -13.17 24.18
CA SER A 195 -12.75 -14.23 23.34
C SER A 195 -12.45 -15.61 23.90
N ASP A 196 -13.38 -16.57 23.70
CA ASP A 196 -13.17 -17.96 24.05
C ASP A 196 -12.05 -18.58 23.22
N VAL A 197 -11.98 -18.24 21.93
CA VAL A 197 -10.91 -18.68 21.02
C VAL A 197 -10.42 -17.57 20.12
N ILE A 198 -9.13 -17.57 19.79
CA ILE A 198 -8.54 -16.71 18.75
C ILE A 198 -8.13 -17.59 17.57
N LEU A 199 -8.62 -17.24 16.38
CA LEU A 199 -8.30 -17.92 15.12
C LEU A 199 -7.50 -17.00 14.23
N PHE A 200 -6.26 -17.39 13.92
CA PHE A 200 -5.41 -16.69 12.99
C PHE A 200 -5.44 -17.39 11.63
N THR A 201 -5.93 -16.69 10.60
CA THR A 201 -6.25 -17.29 9.30
C THR A 201 -5.17 -17.12 8.24
N GLY A 202 -3.94 -16.79 8.64
CA GLY A 202 -2.75 -16.81 7.79
C GLY A 202 -2.19 -15.45 7.44
N ASP A 203 -1.09 -15.46 6.65
CA ASP A 203 -0.31 -14.30 6.21
C ASP A 203 0.27 -13.50 7.39
N ILE A 204 0.98 -14.21 8.29
CA ILE A 204 1.66 -13.58 9.42
C ILE A 204 2.92 -12.84 8.99
N VAL A 205 3.58 -13.28 7.91
CA VAL A 205 4.74 -12.64 7.30
C VAL A 205 4.44 -12.15 5.88
N ASN A 206 5.27 -11.28 5.32
CA ASN A 206 5.19 -10.95 3.91
C ASN A 206 5.80 -12.07 3.05
N ASP A 207 6.96 -12.62 3.47
CA ASP A 207 7.70 -13.64 2.73
C ASP A 207 8.62 -14.49 3.64
N LYS A 208 9.17 -13.92 4.73
CA LYS A 208 10.25 -14.55 5.50
C LYS A 208 9.98 -14.57 6.99
N THR A 209 10.38 -15.66 7.65
CA THR A 209 10.24 -15.86 9.11
C THR A 209 10.91 -14.76 9.92
N ASP A 210 12.03 -14.22 9.44
CA ASP A 210 12.77 -13.16 10.14
C ASP A 210 11.93 -11.87 10.31
N GLU A 211 10.89 -11.68 9.52
CA GLU A 211 9.97 -10.55 9.64
C GLU A 211 9.11 -10.61 10.91
N LEU A 212 8.80 -11.82 11.39
CA LEU A 212 8.03 -12.03 12.62
C LEU A 212 8.87 -11.92 13.88
N ARG A 213 10.19 -12.26 13.82
CA ARG A 213 11.06 -12.35 15.02
C ARG A 213 11.02 -11.10 15.92
N PRO A 214 11.07 -9.84 15.39
CA PRO A 214 11.02 -8.65 16.23
C PRO A 214 9.70 -8.44 16.98
N TRP A 215 8.66 -9.15 16.59
CA TRP A 215 7.29 -8.99 17.08
C TRP A 215 6.78 -10.19 17.87
N ALA A 216 7.54 -11.29 17.88
CA ALA A 216 7.14 -12.57 18.46
C ALA A 216 6.73 -12.44 19.94
N ASP A 217 7.46 -11.64 20.71
CA ASP A 217 7.16 -11.40 22.14
C ASP A 217 5.88 -10.57 22.37
N LEU A 218 5.44 -9.78 21.39
CA LEU A 218 4.15 -9.11 21.46
C LEU A 218 3.01 -10.10 21.17
N PHE A 219 3.13 -10.88 20.09
CA PHE A 219 2.13 -11.87 19.74
C PHE A 219 2.01 -13.02 20.74
N SER A 220 3.09 -13.31 21.50
CA SER A 220 3.02 -14.29 22.60
C SER A 220 2.13 -13.88 23.77
N LYS A 221 1.69 -12.62 23.82
CA LYS A 221 0.74 -12.11 24.80
C LYS A 221 -0.74 -12.33 24.42
N LEU A 222 -1.00 -12.84 23.22
CA LEU A 222 -2.36 -13.19 22.82
C LEU A 222 -2.85 -14.38 23.67
N GLU A 223 -4.00 -14.23 24.29
CA GLU A 223 -4.59 -15.22 25.16
C GLU A 223 -6.08 -15.39 24.91
N ALA A 224 -6.56 -16.61 24.94
CA ALA A 224 -7.96 -16.96 24.90
C ALA A 224 -8.19 -18.24 25.72
N LYS A 225 -9.39 -18.40 26.28
CA LYS A 225 -9.75 -19.50 27.17
C LYS A 225 -9.49 -20.89 26.56
N ASP A 226 -9.91 -21.08 25.32
CA ASP A 226 -9.77 -22.33 24.59
C ASP A 226 -8.56 -22.35 23.66
N GLY A 227 -7.74 -21.29 23.70
CA GLY A 227 -6.45 -21.19 23.02
C GLY A 227 -6.44 -20.30 21.78
N VAL A 228 -5.23 -20.18 21.21
CA VAL A 228 -4.93 -19.42 20.00
C VAL A 228 -4.49 -20.40 18.93
N TYR A 229 -5.17 -20.42 17.80
CA TYR A 229 -4.90 -21.34 16.69
C TYR A 229 -4.55 -20.60 15.43
N SER A 230 -3.61 -21.14 14.65
CA SER A 230 -3.22 -20.53 13.37
C SER A 230 -3.17 -21.54 12.23
N VAL A 231 -3.46 -21.04 11.03
CA VAL A 231 -3.19 -21.72 9.76
C VAL A 231 -2.24 -20.86 8.94
N LEU A 232 -1.62 -21.44 7.92
CA LEU A 232 -0.77 -20.69 7.00
C LEU A 232 -1.61 -20.06 5.88
N GLY A 233 -1.31 -18.81 5.56
CA GLY A 233 -1.76 -18.14 4.36
C GLY A 233 -0.76 -18.30 3.21
N ASN A 234 -1.08 -17.76 2.05
CA ASN A 234 -0.26 -17.92 0.85
C ASN A 234 1.11 -17.20 0.95
N HIS A 235 1.21 -16.11 1.69
CA HIS A 235 2.46 -15.41 1.95
C HIS A 235 3.41 -16.20 2.86
N ASP A 236 2.87 -16.96 3.80
CA ASP A 236 3.64 -17.74 4.75
C ASP A 236 4.47 -18.85 4.09
N TYR A 237 4.10 -19.28 2.87
CA TYR A 237 4.89 -20.23 2.07
C TYR A 237 6.12 -19.59 1.40
N GLY A 238 6.23 -18.26 1.39
CA GLY A 238 7.37 -17.55 0.80
C GLY A 238 7.46 -17.65 -0.72
N ASP A 239 6.32 -17.78 -1.41
CA ASP A 239 6.26 -17.93 -2.87
C ASP A 239 6.50 -16.62 -3.63
N TYR A 240 6.44 -15.48 -2.95
CA TYR A 240 6.53 -14.16 -3.56
C TYR A 240 7.91 -13.51 -3.46
N THR A 241 8.92 -14.25 -2.98
CA THR A 241 10.30 -13.80 -2.90
C THR A 241 11.26 -14.78 -3.55
N SER A 242 12.49 -14.33 -3.82
CA SER A 242 13.54 -15.18 -4.34
C SER A 242 14.31 -15.86 -3.22
N TRP A 243 14.61 -17.13 -3.37
CA TRP A 243 15.37 -17.95 -2.44
C TRP A 243 16.68 -18.42 -3.09
N GLU A 244 17.71 -18.60 -2.25
CA GLU A 244 18.99 -19.16 -2.71
C GLU A 244 18.85 -20.61 -3.19
N SER A 245 17.91 -21.35 -2.60
CA SER A 245 17.58 -22.72 -2.95
C SER A 245 16.21 -23.12 -2.43
N GLU A 246 15.61 -24.18 -2.98
CA GLU A 246 14.38 -24.80 -2.46
C GLU A 246 14.57 -25.29 -1.00
N ALA A 247 15.75 -25.74 -0.64
CA ALA A 247 16.06 -26.13 0.73
C ALA A 247 16.01 -24.94 1.70
N ALA A 248 16.48 -23.75 1.27
CA ALA A 248 16.39 -22.54 2.08
C ALA A 248 14.94 -22.11 2.29
N LYS A 249 14.09 -22.20 1.27
CA LYS A 249 12.65 -21.95 1.36
C LYS A 249 11.96 -22.91 2.32
N ALA A 250 12.21 -24.21 2.16
CA ALA A 250 11.65 -25.25 3.03
C ALA A 250 12.07 -25.03 4.50
N LYS A 251 13.34 -24.68 4.73
CA LYS A 251 13.84 -24.36 6.07
C LYS A 251 13.11 -23.16 6.68
N ASN A 252 12.90 -22.07 5.92
CA ASN A 252 12.16 -20.91 6.37
C ASN A 252 10.74 -21.27 6.83
N LEU A 253 10.02 -22.11 6.07
CA LEU A 253 8.68 -22.55 6.44
C LEU A 253 8.67 -23.38 7.73
N VAL A 254 9.67 -24.24 7.93
CA VAL A 254 9.83 -25.01 9.18
C VAL A 254 10.08 -24.07 10.36
N GLU A 255 10.97 -23.09 10.19
CA GLU A 255 11.27 -22.08 11.21
C GLU A 255 10.05 -21.22 11.55
N LEU A 256 9.24 -20.82 10.55
CA LEU A 256 8.00 -20.07 10.77
C LEU A 256 7.03 -20.86 11.65
N LYS A 257 6.79 -22.14 11.33
CA LYS A 257 5.92 -23.01 12.13
C LYS A 257 6.46 -23.20 13.56
N GLN A 258 7.78 -23.29 13.74
CA GLN A 258 8.39 -23.38 15.06
C GLN A 258 8.20 -22.07 15.85
N LEU A 259 8.39 -20.92 15.21
CA LEU A 259 8.20 -19.62 15.83
C LEU A 259 6.72 -19.39 16.21
N GLN A 260 5.79 -19.75 15.36
CA GLN A 260 4.35 -19.70 15.67
C GLN A 260 4.02 -20.54 16.90
N ARG A 261 4.55 -21.77 17.00
CA ARG A 261 4.36 -22.62 18.20
C ARG A 261 4.97 -22.02 19.46
N ALA A 262 6.13 -21.35 19.35
CA ALA A 262 6.78 -20.72 20.48
C ALA A 262 6.04 -19.49 21.03
N VAL A 263 5.21 -18.84 20.20
CA VAL A 263 4.35 -17.71 20.61
C VAL A 263 2.92 -18.15 20.96
N SER A 264 2.75 -19.40 21.41
CA SER A 264 1.50 -19.98 21.90
C SER A 264 0.43 -20.28 20.85
N TYR A 265 0.80 -20.26 19.56
CA TYR A 265 -0.13 -20.69 18.50
C TYR A 265 -0.09 -22.23 18.34
N THR A 266 -1.19 -22.90 18.53
CA THR A 266 -1.34 -24.28 18.07
C THR A 266 -1.57 -24.22 16.56
N HIS A 267 -0.58 -24.65 15.79
CA HIS A 267 -0.70 -24.71 14.33
C HIS A 267 -1.65 -25.85 13.92
N LEU A 268 -2.78 -25.51 13.33
CA LEU A 268 -3.66 -26.47 12.70
C LEU A 268 -3.20 -26.72 11.26
N THR A 269 -2.79 -27.94 10.96
CA THR A 269 -2.64 -28.38 9.59
C THR A 269 -4.03 -28.71 9.05
N LEU A 270 -4.67 -27.76 8.38
CA LEU A 270 -5.83 -28.12 7.55
C LEU A 270 -5.35 -29.03 6.43
N PRO A 271 -6.09 -30.12 6.09
CA PRO A 271 -5.80 -30.85 4.88
C PRO A 271 -5.87 -29.89 3.72
N THR A 272 -4.83 -29.90 2.89
CA THR A 272 -4.73 -29.01 1.72
C THR A 272 -5.89 -29.36 0.79
N ILE A 273 -6.96 -28.59 0.86
CA ILE A 273 -8.00 -28.65 -0.16
C ILE A 273 -7.43 -27.84 -1.31
N TYR A 274 -6.88 -28.55 -2.30
CA TYR A 274 -6.56 -27.93 -3.58
C TYR A 274 -7.88 -27.40 -4.13
N SER A 275 -8.02 -26.08 -4.22
CA SER A 275 -9.07 -25.48 -5.03
C SER A 275 -8.79 -25.89 -6.48
N VAL A 276 -9.70 -26.69 -7.04
CA VAL A 276 -9.76 -27.06 -8.45
C VAL A 276 -10.07 -25.83 -9.29
#